data_775d391a9035032e1406978aaacf3904
#
_entry.id   775d391a9035032e1406978aaacf3904
#
_cell.length_a   1.000
_cell.length_b   1.000
_cell.length_c   1.000
_cell.angle_alpha   90.00
_cell.angle_beta   90.00
_cell.angle_gamma   90.00
#
_symmetry.space_group_name_H-M   'P 1'
#
loop_
_entity.id
_entity.type
_entity.pdbx_description
1 polymer ?
#
loop_
_entity_poly.entity_id
_entity_poly.type
_entity_poly.pdbx_seq_one_letter_code
_entity_poly.pdbx_strand_id
1 'polypeptide(L)'
;MTGMNAAKFVGKHFGPYPYSTLIPIIKEKNLFTQLQKMNKAFFFANGYPKRYFDHIFGPKGRVPTIALSYISTGKILNTHEDIKRGKAISADISGTRWNELGHTDVETINPIDAGKLFYQLGKNIDFIFFEYFVTDHAGHSQEMPIAVEMLERMDGFIAGMVEKFDYEKDIILMISDHGNIEDLSVKTHTKNPVPLIVIGKQHSYFSSRIKNLTQVTPTLISYYGSQ
;
A
#
# COMPACT_ATOMS: atom_id res chain seq x y z
N MET A 1 -0.26 -4.47 8.79
CA MET A 1 1.18 -4.80 8.73
C MET A 1 1.62 -5.87 9.74
N THR A 2 1.15 -5.88 10.99
CA THR A 2 1.64 -6.81 12.04
C THR A 2 0.61 -7.88 12.46
N GLY A 3 -0.63 -7.79 12.02
CA GLY A 3 -1.74 -8.60 12.53
C GLY A 3 -2.25 -8.18 13.93
N MET A 4 -1.71 -7.12 14.50
CA MET A 4 -2.13 -6.60 15.81
C MET A 4 -3.11 -5.44 15.64
N ASN A 5 -4.12 -5.36 16.51
CA ASN A 5 -4.96 -4.16 16.62
C ASN A 5 -4.20 -3.08 17.40
N ALA A 6 -3.47 -2.23 16.68
CA ALA A 6 -2.62 -1.20 17.25
C ALA A 6 -3.41 -0.13 18.01
N ALA A 7 -4.59 0.25 17.54
CA ALA A 7 -5.46 1.21 18.22
C ALA A 7 -5.94 0.66 19.57
N LYS A 8 -6.31 -0.63 19.63
CA LYS A 8 -6.67 -1.30 20.90
C LYS A 8 -5.47 -1.39 21.84
N PHE A 9 -4.28 -1.68 21.32
CA PHE A 9 -3.04 -1.77 22.12
C PHE A 9 -2.65 -0.44 22.74
N VAL A 10 -2.79 0.68 21.99
CA VAL A 10 -2.46 2.03 22.46
C VAL A 10 -3.60 2.67 23.25
N GLY A 11 -4.82 2.14 23.13
CA GLY A 11 -6.03 2.67 23.77
C GLY A 11 -6.68 3.85 23.04
N LYS A 12 -6.19 4.22 21.84
CA LYS A 12 -6.73 5.30 21.02
C LYS A 12 -6.39 5.14 19.54
N HIS A 13 -7.18 5.79 18.68
CA HIS A 13 -6.86 5.95 17.27
C HIS A 13 -5.66 6.90 17.09
N PHE A 14 -4.84 6.66 16.05
CA PHE A 14 -3.72 7.52 15.67
C PHE A 14 -3.50 7.45 14.16
N GLY A 15 -2.86 8.48 13.62
CA GLY A 15 -2.56 8.59 12.19
C GLY A 15 -1.39 7.68 11.75
N PRO A 16 -0.79 7.95 10.58
CA PRO A 16 0.15 7.03 9.92
C PRO A 16 1.46 6.82 10.69
N TYR A 17 1.77 7.69 11.65
CA TYR A 17 3.01 7.64 12.43
C TYR A 17 2.84 6.83 13.70
N PRO A 18 3.56 5.71 13.87
CA PRO A 18 3.42 4.87 15.05
C PRO A 18 3.94 5.54 16.32
N TYR A 19 3.32 5.22 17.45
CA TYR A 19 3.87 5.56 18.76
C TYR A 19 5.18 4.81 19.01
N SER A 20 6.05 5.39 19.85
CA SER A 20 7.34 4.79 20.20
C SER A 20 7.22 3.36 20.73
N THR A 21 6.16 3.05 21.48
CA THR A 21 5.85 1.71 22.01
C THR A 21 5.51 0.69 20.92
N LEU A 22 5.06 1.13 19.75
CA LEU A 22 4.75 0.26 18.61
C LEU A 22 5.96 0.01 17.72
N ILE A 23 6.95 0.90 17.71
CA ILE A 23 8.12 0.81 16.81
C ILE A 23 8.85 -0.53 16.92
N PRO A 24 9.20 -1.05 18.13
CA PRO A 24 9.85 -2.35 18.24
C PRO A 24 8.99 -3.49 17.68
N ILE A 25 7.68 -3.47 17.97
CA ILE A 25 6.73 -4.49 17.50
C ILE A 25 6.63 -4.46 15.96
N ILE A 26 6.54 -3.25 15.37
CA ILE A 26 6.50 -3.09 13.92
C ILE A 26 7.78 -3.63 13.30
N LYS A 27 8.96 -3.23 13.79
CA LYS A 27 10.24 -3.69 13.25
C LYS A 27 10.39 -5.21 13.27
N GLU A 28 9.92 -5.87 14.33
CA GLU A 28 10.07 -7.30 14.50
C GLU A 28 9.01 -8.14 13.79
N LYS A 29 7.72 -7.67 13.81
CA LYS A 29 6.55 -8.50 13.47
C LYS A 29 5.82 -8.04 12.20
N ASN A 30 6.35 -7.04 11.47
CA ASN A 30 5.69 -6.61 10.24
C ASN A 30 5.79 -7.67 9.13
N LEU A 31 4.91 -7.57 8.16
CA LEU A 31 4.80 -8.49 7.03
C LEU A 31 6.12 -8.65 6.27
N PHE A 32 6.82 -7.56 5.95
CA PHE A 32 8.08 -7.61 5.19
C PHE A 32 9.18 -8.34 5.98
N THR A 33 9.29 -8.08 7.28
CA THR A 33 10.25 -8.79 8.15
C THR A 33 9.92 -10.29 8.24
N GLN A 34 8.65 -10.66 8.27
CA GLN A 34 8.25 -12.07 8.26
C GLN A 34 8.57 -12.74 6.92
N LEU A 35 8.27 -12.08 5.79
CA LEU A 35 8.64 -12.58 4.46
C LEU A 35 10.16 -12.75 4.31
N GLN A 36 10.95 -11.79 4.83
CA GLN A 36 12.40 -11.89 4.84
C GLN A 36 12.90 -13.12 5.62
N LYS A 37 12.33 -13.38 6.80
CA LYS A 37 12.64 -14.57 7.61
C LYS A 37 12.31 -15.90 6.90
N MET A 38 11.37 -15.86 5.97
CA MET A 38 10.94 -16.99 5.13
C MET A 38 11.72 -17.07 3.81
N ASN A 39 12.74 -16.23 3.62
CA ASN A 39 13.52 -16.11 2.37
C ASN A 39 12.65 -15.81 1.14
N LYS A 40 11.51 -15.10 1.31
CA LYS A 40 10.64 -14.68 0.22
C LYS A 40 11.11 -13.33 -0.31
N ALA A 41 11.17 -13.21 -1.64
CA ALA A 41 11.46 -11.95 -2.30
C ALA A 41 10.26 -11.01 -2.21
N PHE A 42 10.47 -9.77 -1.78
CA PHE A 42 9.41 -8.77 -1.69
C PHE A 42 9.89 -7.40 -2.14
N PHE A 43 8.92 -6.60 -2.60
CA PHE A 43 9.15 -5.25 -3.08
C PHE A 43 8.00 -4.31 -2.66
N PHE A 44 8.35 -3.09 -2.22
CA PHE A 44 7.41 -2.01 -1.98
C PHE A 44 7.53 -1.00 -3.12
N ALA A 45 6.50 -0.91 -3.94
CA ALA A 45 6.58 -0.27 -5.25
C ALA A 45 6.45 1.25 -5.23
N ASN A 46 6.01 1.86 -4.11
CA ASN A 46 5.85 3.31 -4.04
C ASN A 46 7.19 4.04 -4.14
N GLY A 47 7.24 5.08 -4.98
CA GLY A 47 8.37 6.00 -5.06
C GLY A 47 8.07 7.34 -4.38
N TYR A 48 9.08 7.99 -3.82
CA TYR A 48 8.95 9.19 -2.98
C TYR A 48 9.85 10.34 -3.45
N PRO A 49 9.40 11.61 -3.30
CA PRO A 49 10.21 12.78 -3.60
C PRO A 49 11.30 13.01 -2.54
N LYS A 50 12.37 13.71 -2.92
CA LYS A 50 13.47 14.06 -2.00
C LYS A 50 12.97 14.67 -0.68
N ARG A 51 11.99 15.58 -0.73
CA ARG A 51 11.42 16.21 0.45
C ARG A 51 10.81 15.23 1.46
N TYR A 52 10.32 14.06 0.98
CA TYR A 52 9.81 13.01 1.86
C TYR A 52 10.95 12.42 2.69
N PHE A 53 12.09 12.13 2.08
CA PHE A 53 13.28 11.64 2.77
C PHE A 53 13.84 12.68 3.74
N ASP A 54 13.91 13.94 3.31
CA ASP A 54 14.34 15.05 4.19
C ASP A 54 13.44 15.19 5.42
N HIS A 55 12.13 14.92 5.26
CA HIS A 55 11.17 14.93 6.36
C HIS A 55 11.34 13.73 7.28
N ILE A 56 11.30 12.50 6.76
CA ILE A 56 11.30 11.29 7.61
C ILE A 56 12.62 11.03 8.31
N PHE A 57 13.74 11.47 7.73
CA PHE A 57 15.09 11.33 8.30
C PHE A 57 15.64 12.61 8.92
N GLY A 58 14.88 13.69 8.89
CA GLY A 58 15.24 14.95 9.53
C GLY A 58 15.21 14.90 11.07
N PRO A 59 15.69 15.94 11.76
CA PRO A 59 15.84 15.96 13.23
C PRO A 59 14.55 15.72 14.02
N LYS A 60 13.38 16.07 13.45
CA LYS A 60 12.05 15.84 14.02
C LYS A 60 11.25 14.85 13.18
N GLY A 61 11.94 14.08 12.34
CA GLY A 61 11.35 13.18 11.39
C GLY A 61 10.60 12.03 12.08
N ARG A 62 9.49 11.64 11.47
CA ARG A 62 8.72 10.46 11.85
C ARG A 62 8.46 9.64 10.61
N VAL A 63 8.74 8.36 10.70
CA VAL A 63 8.57 7.43 9.58
C VAL A 63 7.17 6.81 9.65
N PRO A 64 6.35 6.90 8.60
CA PRO A 64 5.05 6.23 8.53
C PRO A 64 5.19 4.70 8.66
N THR A 65 4.14 4.06 9.16
CA THR A 65 4.16 2.63 9.52
C THR A 65 4.60 1.71 8.38
N ILE A 66 4.13 1.93 7.15
CA ILE A 66 4.46 1.07 6.01
C ILE A 66 5.93 1.28 5.61
N ALA A 67 6.37 2.53 5.46
CA ALA A 67 7.76 2.85 5.18
C ALA A 67 8.71 2.30 6.28
N LEU A 68 8.34 2.48 7.57
CA LEU A 68 9.09 1.91 8.70
C LEU A 68 9.19 0.38 8.59
N SER A 69 8.10 -0.28 8.23
CA SER A 69 8.06 -1.73 8.06
C SER A 69 9.04 -2.19 6.98
N TYR A 70 9.08 -1.47 5.84
CA TYR A 70 9.95 -1.83 4.73
C TYR A 70 11.44 -1.56 5.04
N ILE A 71 11.78 -0.37 5.53
CA ILE A 71 13.18 -0.03 5.85
C ILE A 71 13.75 -0.86 7.02
N SER A 72 12.89 -1.40 7.91
CA SER A 72 13.34 -2.27 9.00
C SER A 72 13.95 -3.59 8.52
N THR A 73 13.74 -3.96 7.25
CA THR A 73 14.37 -5.11 6.60
C THR A 73 15.75 -4.80 6.01
N GLY A 74 16.25 -3.57 6.14
CA GLY A 74 17.48 -3.09 5.52
C GLY A 74 17.33 -2.64 4.07
N LYS A 75 16.12 -2.70 3.50
CA LYS A 75 15.83 -2.20 2.15
C LYS A 75 15.62 -0.68 2.13
N ILE A 76 15.84 -0.08 0.97
CA ILE A 76 15.75 1.35 0.72
C ILE A 76 14.43 1.64 -0.02
N LEU A 77 13.74 2.73 0.36
CA LEU A 77 12.56 3.22 -0.35
C LEU A 77 12.95 3.76 -1.74
N ASN A 78 12.07 3.57 -2.71
CA ASN A 78 12.30 4.10 -4.05
C ASN A 78 12.13 5.62 -4.10
N THR A 79 12.87 6.24 -4.99
CA THR A 79 12.92 7.68 -5.23
C THR A 79 12.13 8.09 -6.48
N HIS A 80 12.02 9.40 -6.75
CA HIS A 80 11.49 9.90 -8.02
C HIS A 80 12.32 9.43 -9.22
N GLU A 81 13.63 9.24 -9.06
CA GLU A 81 14.48 8.69 -10.13
C GLU A 81 14.13 7.23 -10.47
N ASP A 82 13.67 6.45 -9.50
CA ASP A 82 13.20 5.09 -9.75
C ASP A 82 11.86 5.08 -10.50
N ILE A 83 10.97 6.06 -10.24
CA ILE A 83 9.74 6.25 -11.02
C ILE A 83 10.10 6.59 -12.49
N LYS A 84 10.98 7.54 -12.73
CA LYS A 84 11.44 7.92 -14.08
C LYS A 84 12.01 6.75 -14.87
N ARG A 85 12.64 5.80 -14.20
CA ARG A 85 13.21 4.59 -14.79
C ARG A 85 12.23 3.43 -14.91
N GLY A 86 10.95 3.62 -14.56
CA GLY A 86 9.96 2.54 -14.53
C GLY A 86 10.26 1.45 -13.50
N LYS A 87 10.94 1.78 -12.40
CA LYS A 87 11.30 0.85 -11.31
C LYS A 87 10.45 1.04 -10.06
N ALA A 88 9.57 2.00 -10.07
CA ALA A 88 8.64 2.30 -8.97
C ALA A 88 7.35 2.92 -9.54
N ILE A 89 6.31 2.96 -8.70
CA ILE A 89 5.01 3.54 -9.04
C ILE A 89 4.83 4.81 -8.21
N SER A 90 4.27 5.85 -8.82
CA SER A 90 3.85 7.05 -8.11
C SER A 90 2.72 6.72 -7.13
N ALA A 91 2.72 7.31 -5.94
CA ALA A 91 1.70 7.07 -4.93
C ALA A 91 0.28 7.49 -5.37
N ASP A 92 0.17 8.39 -6.37
CA ASP A 92 -1.08 8.76 -7.02
C ASP A 92 -1.36 7.96 -8.31
N ILE A 93 -0.62 6.88 -8.53
CA ILE A 93 -0.65 5.99 -9.71
C ILE A 93 -0.13 6.71 -10.96
N SER A 94 -0.72 7.82 -11.37
CA SER A 94 -0.51 8.48 -12.65
C SER A 94 0.67 9.47 -12.67
N GLY A 95 1.22 9.85 -11.53
CA GLY A 95 2.32 10.82 -11.46
C GLY A 95 1.90 12.28 -11.65
N THR A 96 0.61 12.61 -11.71
CA THR A 96 0.13 14.00 -11.90
C THR A 96 0.59 14.93 -10.79
N ARG A 97 0.65 14.45 -9.55
CA ARG A 97 1.07 15.25 -8.40
C ARG A 97 2.55 15.63 -8.40
N TRP A 98 3.39 14.94 -9.17
CA TRP A 98 4.82 15.28 -9.24
C TRP A 98 5.05 16.64 -9.87
N ASN A 99 4.30 16.99 -10.92
CA ASN A 99 4.35 18.30 -11.55
C ASN A 99 3.97 19.41 -10.57
N GLU A 100 2.92 19.20 -9.76
CA GLU A 100 2.50 20.13 -8.71
C GLU A 100 3.59 20.31 -7.61
N LEU A 101 4.42 19.29 -7.42
CA LEU A 101 5.53 19.28 -6.48
C LEU A 101 6.83 19.86 -7.05
N GLY A 102 6.81 20.34 -8.30
CA GLY A 102 7.98 20.93 -8.99
C GLY A 102 8.88 19.90 -9.67
N HIS A 103 8.48 18.64 -9.79
CA HIS A 103 9.21 17.59 -10.50
C HIS A 103 8.60 17.41 -11.90
N THR A 104 8.83 18.38 -12.79
CA THR A 104 8.31 18.39 -14.18
C THR A 104 9.00 17.36 -15.09
N ASP A 105 10.02 16.71 -14.60
CA ASP A 105 10.80 15.66 -15.27
C ASP A 105 10.26 14.23 -14.99
N VAL A 106 9.19 14.11 -14.21
CA VAL A 106 8.43 12.86 -14.01
C VAL A 106 7.24 12.88 -14.97
N GLU A 107 7.29 12.01 -15.96
CA GLU A 107 6.20 11.88 -16.93
C GLU A 107 4.94 11.29 -16.28
N THR A 108 3.78 11.80 -16.70
CA THR A 108 2.51 11.20 -16.31
C THR A 108 2.28 9.91 -17.08
N ILE A 109 1.72 8.92 -16.41
CA ILE A 109 1.38 7.62 -16.98
C ILE A 109 -0.14 7.39 -16.89
N ASN A 110 -0.71 6.75 -17.89
CA ASN A 110 -2.08 6.29 -17.83
C ASN A 110 -2.25 5.24 -16.72
N PRO A 111 -3.34 5.24 -15.93
CA PRO A 111 -3.54 4.28 -14.85
C PRO A 111 -3.47 2.82 -15.29
N ILE A 112 -3.96 2.46 -16.48
CA ILE A 112 -3.86 1.10 -17.02
C ILE A 112 -2.39 0.73 -17.25
N ASP A 113 -1.59 1.62 -17.83
CA ASP A 113 -0.17 1.35 -18.08
C ASP A 113 0.63 1.30 -16.77
N ALA A 114 0.26 2.10 -15.77
CA ALA A 114 0.82 1.99 -14.42
C ALA A 114 0.51 0.62 -13.78
N GLY A 115 -0.69 0.09 -13.99
CA GLY A 115 -1.08 -1.26 -13.54
C GLY A 115 -0.27 -2.37 -14.24
N LYS A 116 -0.05 -2.25 -15.54
CA LYS A 116 0.83 -3.16 -16.30
C LYS A 116 2.27 -3.11 -15.77
N LEU A 117 2.78 -1.90 -15.51
CA LEU A 117 4.11 -1.71 -14.95
C LEU A 117 4.22 -2.35 -13.56
N PHE A 118 3.23 -2.13 -12.69
CA PHE A 118 3.20 -2.72 -11.35
C PHE A 118 3.22 -4.25 -11.43
N TYR A 119 2.40 -4.86 -12.28
CA TYR A 119 2.40 -6.30 -12.51
C TYR A 119 3.76 -6.79 -12.98
N GLN A 120 4.39 -6.08 -13.92
CA GLN A 120 5.71 -6.43 -14.44
C GLN A 120 6.80 -6.35 -13.36
N LEU A 121 6.76 -5.34 -12.49
CA LEU A 121 7.67 -5.21 -11.35
C LEU A 121 7.55 -6.40 -10.38
N GLY A 122 6.36 -6.97 -10.25
CA GLY A 122 6.07 -8.13 -9.40
C GLY A 122 6.41 -9.51 -10.00
N LYS A 123 6.65 -9.61 -11.33
CA LYS A 123 6.67 -10.88 -12.05
C LYS A 123 7.63 -11.95 -11.53
N ASN A 124 8.76 -11.55 -10.94
CA ASN A 124 9.79 -12.45 -10.41
C ASN A 124 10.00 -12.25 -8.91
N ILE A 125 8.95 -11.81 -8.21
CA ILE A 125 8.97 -11.46 -6.79
C ILE A 125 7.81 -12.19 -6.12
N ASP A 126 8.04 -12.81 -4.95
CA ASP A 126 6.99 -13.53 -4.24
C ASP A 126 5.87 -12.60 -3.75
N PHE A 127 6.20 -11.35 -3.38
CA PHE A 127 5.25 -10.39 -2.84
C PHE A 127 5.60 -8.96 -3.25
N ILE A 128 4.70 -8.31 -3.99
CA ILE A 128 4.77 -6.87 -4.29
C ILE A 128 3.68 -6.13 -3.53
N PHE A 129 4.01 -4.97 -2.97
CA PHE A 129 3.10 -4.13 -2.20
C PHE A 129 3.04 -2.72 -2.79
N PHE A 130 1.83 -2.17 -2.83
CA PHE A 130 1.57 -0.78 -3.21
C PHE A 130 0.59 -0.15 -2.23
N GLU A 131 0.83 1.11 -1.84
CA GLU A 131 -0.02 1.90 -0.98
C GLU A 131 -0.64 3.06 -1.77
N TYR A 132 -1.98 3.09 -1.82
CA TYR A 132 -2.74 4.14 -2.49
C TYR A 132 -3.52 4.96 -1.45
N PHE A 133 -2.89 6.01 -0.92
CA PHE A 133 -3.46 6.83 0.15
C PHE A 133 -4.26 8.04 -0.35
N VAL A 134 -4.33 8.29 -1.67
CA VAL A 134 -5.07 9.46 -2.19
C VAL A 134 -6.58 9.31 -2.08
N THR A 135 -7.11 8.10 -1.94
CA THR A 135 -8.51 7.86 -1.58
C THR A 135 -8.86 8.42 -0.21
N ASP A 136 -7.94 8.36 0.75
CA ASP A 136 -8.12 8.98 2.07
C ASP A 136 -8.17 10.51 1.96
N HIS A 137 -7.30 11.12 1.17
CA HIS A 137 -7.36 12.55 0.89
C HIS A 137 -8.69 12.95 0.20
N ALA A 138 -9.16 12.15 -0.75
CA ALA A 138 -10.44 12.38 -1.44
C ALA A 138 -11.62 12.30 -0.47
N GLY A 139 -11.66 11.31 0.43
CA GLY A 139 -12.67 11.19 1.46
C GLY A 139 -12.68 12.41 2.39
N HIS A 140 -11.52 12.86 2.84
CA HIS A 140 -11.40 14.07 3.67
C HIS A 140 -11.78 15.36 2.97
N SER A 141 -11.71 15.43 1.62
CA SER A 141 -12.18 16.60 0.86
C SER A 141 -13.69 16.74 0.86
N GLN A 142 -14.43 15.65 1.00
CA GLN A 142 -15.89 15.56 0.91
C GLN A 142 -16.43 15.97 -0.48
N GLU A 143 -15.59 15.92 -1.52
CA GLU A 143 -15.92 16.33 -2.87
C GLU A 143 -16.13 15.10 -3.78
N MET A 144 -17.39 14.87 -4.20
CA MET A 144 -17.76 13.72 -5.03
C MET A 144 -16.95 13.62 -6.34
N PRO A 145 -16.68 14.71 -7.09
CA PRO A 145 -15.88 14.62 -8.32
C PRO A 145 -14.45 14.10 -8.04
N ILE A 146 -13.82 14.55 -6.95
CA ILE A 146 -12.48 14.10 -6.55
C ILE A 146 -12.50 12.62 -6.15
N ALA A 147 -13.52 12.21 -5.40
CA ALA A 147 -13.67 10.82 -5.00
C ALA A 147 -13.84 9.88 -6.20
N VAL A 148 -14.69 10.27 -7.15
CA VAL A 148 -14.91 9.52 -8.41
C VAL A 148 -13.60 9.42 -9.19
N GLU A 149 -12.90 10.52 -9.42
CA GLU A 149 -11.62 10.52 -10.14
C GLU A 149 -10.59 9.57 -9.52
N MET A 150 -10.46 9.59 -8.18
CA MET A 150 -9.50 8.71 -7.50
C MET A 150 -9.89 7.22 -7.59
N LEU A 151 -11.18 6.91 -7.58
CA LEU A 151 -11.67 5.54 -7.76
C LEU A 151 -11.53 5.06 -9.21
N GLU A 152 -11.84 5.89 -10.21
CA GLU A 152 -11.63 5.58 -11.64
C GLU A 152 -10.14 5.34 -11.94
N ARG A 153 -9.25 6.12 -11.31
CA ARG A 153 -7.81 5.94 -11.44
C ARG A 153 -7.36 4.59 -10.86
N MET A 154 -7.89 4.20 -9.71
CA MET A 154 -7.63 2.90 -9.11
C MET A 154 -8.21 1.76 -9.95
N ASP A 155 -9.41 1.92 -10.51
CA ASP A 155 -10.04 0.94 -11.39
C ASP A 155 -9.17 0.69 -12.63
N GLY A 156 -8.71 1.75 -13.30
CA GLY A 156 -7.77 1.65 -14.42
C GLY A 156 -6.46 0.94 -14.03
N PHE A 157 -5.93 1.22 -12.84
CA PHE A 157 -4.72 0.53 -12.34
C PHE A 157 -4.95 -0.97 -12.14
N ILE A 158 -6.09 -1.36 -11.58
CA ILE A 158 -6.47 -2.77 -11.43
C ILE A 158 -6.66 -3.41 -12.80
N ALA A 159 -7.35 -2.74 -13.74
CA ALA A 159 -7.55 -3.25 -15.10
C ALA A 159 -6.20 -3.56 -15.78
N GLY A 160 -5.21 -2.66 -15.64
CA GLY A 160 -3.85 -2.88 -16.15
C GLY A 160 -3.14 -4.09 -15.53
N MET A 161 -3.31 -4.31 -14.22
CA MET A 161 -2.77 -5.50 -13.56
C MET A 161 -3.41 -6.78 -14.10
N VAL A 162 -4.74 -6.79 -14.28
CA VAL A 162 -5.51 -7.99 -14.66
C VAL A 162 -5.27 -8.37 -16.11
N GLU A 163 -4.85 -7.46 -16.99
CA GLU A 163 -4.62 -7.74 -18.44
C GLU A 163 -3.59 -8.86 -18.67
N LYS A 164 -2.57 -8.98 -17.81
CA LYS A 164 -1.50 -9.98 -17.93
C LYS A 164 -1.51 -11.01 -16.80
N PHE A 165 -2.56 -10.98 -15.97
CA PHE A 165 -2.68 -11.76 -14.77
C PHE A 165 -2.81 -13.26 -15.04
N ASP A 166 -1.99 -14.07 -14.40
CA ASP A 166 -2.08 -15.54 -14.44
C ASP A 166 -2.95 -16.03 -13.26
N TYR A 167 -4.23 -16.32 -13.54
CA TYR A 167 -5.21 -16.77 -12.54
C TYR A 167 -4.79 -18.03 -11.77
N GLU A 168 -3.94 -18.87 -12.35
CA GLU A 168 -3.48 -20.10 -11.71
C GLU A 168 -2.35 -19.85 -10.70
N LYS A 169 -1.55 -18.79 -10.89
CA LYS A 169 -0.33 -18.53 -10.12
C LYS A 169 -0.41 -17.29 -9.27
N ASP A 170 -1.05 -16.24 -9.79
CA ASP A 170 -1.01 -14.92 -9.18
C ASP A 170 -2.20 -14.71 -8.23
N ILE A 171 -2.01 -13.78 -7.29
CA ILE A 171 -3.05 -13.34 -6.36
C ILE A 171 -2.97 -11.82 -6.26
N ILE A 172 -4.10 -11.15 -6.53
CA ILE A 172 -4.30 -9.75 -6.15
C ILE A 172 -5.13 -9.73 -4.88
N LEU A 173 -4.60 -9.08 -3.85
CA LEU A 173 -5.31 -8.81 -2.59
C LEU A 173 -5.40 -7.30 -2.40
N MET A 174 -6.61 -6.74 -2.45
CA MET A 174 -6.86 -5.34 -2.20
C MET A 174 -7.70 -5.18 -0.93
N ILE A 175 -7.24 -4.29 -0.04
CA ILE A 175 -7.91 -3.98 1.22
C ILE A 175 -7.80 -2.48 1.50
N SER A 176 -8.73 -1.95 2.30
CA SER A 176 -8.56 -0.65 2.95
C SER A 176 -8.24 -0.83 4.44
N ASP A 177 -7.51 0.11 5.01
CA ASP A 177 -7.13 0.12 6.43
C ASP A 177 -8.19 0.75 7.34
N HIS A 178 -9.09 1.57 6.78
CA HIS A 178 -10.26 2.17 7.44
C HIS A 178 -11.28 2.63 6.41
N GLY A 179 -12.49 2.94 6.86
CA GLY A 179 -13.51 3.58 6.06
C GLY A 179 -13.29 5.10 6.01
N ASN A 180 -13.59 5.73 4.87
CA ASN A 180 -13.53 7.16 4.64
C ASN A 180 -14.29 7.55 3.37
N ILE A 181 -13.76 7.22 2.18
CA ILE A 181 -14.26 7.67 0.87
C ILE A 181 -15.68 7.17 0.55
N GLU A 182 -16.13 6.10 1.19
CA GLU A 182 -17.47 5.53 0.99
C GLU A 182 -18.60 6.39 1.59
N ASP A 183 -18.25 7.36 2.46
CA ASP A 183 -19.22 8.28 3.07
C ASP A 183 -18.66 9.70 3.12
N LEU A 184 -18.89 10.46 2.06
CA LEU A 184 -18.46 11.85 1.94
C LEU A 184 -19.29 12.85 2.77
N SER A 185 -20.33 12.39 3.49
CA SER A 185 -21.10 13.25 4.39
C SER A 185 -20.33 13.58 5.68
N VAL A 186 -19.31 12.79 6.01
CA VAL A 186 -18.48 12.98 7.20
C VAL A 186 -17.02 13.24 6.81
N LYS A 187 -16.36 14.15 7.52
CA LYS A 187 -14.96 14.50 7.27
C LYS A 187 -13.97 13.53 7.93
N THR A 188 -14.42 12.74 8.89
CA THR A 188 -13.58 11.81 9.64
C THR A 188 -13.70 10.39 9.09
N HIS A 189 -12.79 9.52 9.51
CA HIS A 189 -12.89 8.09 9.19
C HIS A 189 -14.18 7.49 9.74
N THR A 190 -14.78 6.59 8.98
CA THR A 190 -15.99 5.88 9.37
C THR A 190 -15.66 4.58 10.11
N LYS A 191 -16.69 3.98 10.69
CA LYS A 191 -16.63 2.62 11.27
C LYS A 191 -17.23 1.57 10.35
N ASN A 192 -17.51 1.93 9.11
CA ASN A 192 -18.04 1.02 8.12
C ASN A 192 -17.08 -0.13 7.83
N PRO A 193 -17.58 -1.30 7.45
CA PRO A 193 -16.74 -2.38 6.96
C PRO A 193 -15.94 -1.93 5.72
N VAL A 194 -14.67 -2.30 5.68
CA VAL A 194 -13.79 -2.03 4.54
C VAL A 194 -13.81 -3.18 3.54
N PRO A 195 -13.56 -2.92 2.25
CA PRO A 195 -13.54 -3.97 1.23
C PRO A 195 -12.36 -4.92 1.44
N LEU A 196 -12.61 -6.19 1.11
CA LEU A 196 -11.60 -7.19 0.86
C LEU A 196 -11.86 -7.78 -0.52
N ILE A 197 -11.01 -7.47 -1.49
CA ILE A 197 -11.10 -8.01 -2.85
C ILE A 197 -9.92 -8.94 -3.06
N VAL A 198 -10.21 -10.18 -3.51
CA VAL A 198 -9.19 -11.18 -3.81
C VAL A 198 -9.46 -11.75 -5.20
N ILE A 199 -8.46 -11.66 -6.08
CA ILE A 199 -8.51 -12.17 -7.43
C ILE A 199 -7.45 -13.26 -7.57
N GLY A 200 -7.78 -14.39 -8.22
CA GLY A 200 -6.89 -15.53 -8.46
C GLY A 200 -7.46 -16.83 -7.90
N LYS A 201 -6.88 -17.96 -8.31
CA LYS A 201 -7.34 -19.31 -7.94
C LYS A 201 -7.44 -19.54 -6.43
N GLN A 202 -6.56 -18.90 -5.66
CA GLN A 202 -6.50 -19.04 -4.19
C GLN A 202 -7.44 -18.05 -3.45
N HIS A 203 -8.36 -17.38 -4.14
CA HIS A 203 -9.24 -16.38 -3.53
C HIS A 203 -9.99 -16.92 -2.29
N SER A 204 -10.48 -18.16 -2.34
CA SER A 204 -11.20 -18.79 -1.23
C SER A 204 -10.34 -18.99 0.02
N TYR A 205 -9.03 -19.24 -0.15
CA TYR A 205 -8.11 -19.37 0.98
C TYR A 205 -8.07 -18.07 1.80
N PHE A 206 -7.99 -16.91 1.14
CA PHE A 206 -7.92 -15.61 1.78
C PHE A 206 -9.29 -15.16 2.28
N SER A 207 -10.33 -15.20 1.45
CA SER A 207 -11.66 -14.71 1.81
C SER A 207 -12.32 -15.48 2.95
N SER A 208 -11.99 -16.76 3.10
CA SER A 208 -12.48 -17.57 4.24
C SER A 208 -11.79 -17.21 5.57
N ARG A 209 -10.53 -16.79 5.54
CA ARG A 209 -9.68 -16.54 6.72
C ARG A 209 -9.62 -15.09 7.16
N ILE A 210 -9.75 -14.15 6.22
CA ILE A 210 -9.68 -12.71 6.52
C ILE A 210 -11.10 -12.18 6.76
N LYS A 211 -11.45 -11.95 8.03
CA LYS A 211 -12.73 -11.38 8.48
C LYS A 211 -12.55 -9.99 9.10
N ASN A 212 -11.31 -9.61 9.37
CA ASN A 212 -10.92 -8.27 9.83
C ASN A 212 -9.45 -8.01 9.54
N LEU A 213 -9.02 -6.75 9.67
CA LEU A 213 -7.68 -6.29 9.31
C LEU A 213 -6.54 -6.99 10.09
N THR A 214 -6.80 -7.47 11.31
CA THR A 214 -5.76 -8.15 12.09
C THR A 214 -5.41 -9.54 11.54
N GLN A 215 -6.27 -10.10 10.71
CA GLN A 215 -6.07 -11.42 10.09
C GLN A 215 -5.31 -11.38 8.77
N VAL A 216 -5.10 -10.20 8.17
CA VAL A 216 -4.44 -10.05 6.87
C VAL A 216 -3.00 -10.59 6.90
N THR A 217 -2.15 -10.03 7.75
CA THR A 217 -0.74 -10.46 7.87
C THR A 217 -0.61 -11.92 8.29
N PRO A 218 -1.29 -12.41 9.34
CA PRO A 218 -1.23 -13.83 9.69
C PRO A 218 -1.66 -14.77 8.56
N THR A 219 -2.69 -14.42 7.79
CA THR A 219 -3.15 -15.24 6.67
C THR A 219 -2.12 -15.28 5.53
N LEU A 220 -1.50 -14.13 5.20
CA LEU A 220 -0.42 -14.06 4.20
C LEU A 220 0.78 -14.91 4.63
N ILE A 221 1.21 -14.79 5.88
CA ILE A 221 2.34 -15.56 6.40
C ILE A 221 2.04 -17.07 6.42
N SER A 222 0.84 -17.46 6.82
CA SER A 222 0.40 -18.86 6.77
C SER A 222 0.37 -19.39 5.33
N TYR A 223 -0.07 -18.60 4.38
CA TYR A 223 -0.06 -18.96 2.95
C TYR A 223 1.35 -19.25 2.45
N TYR A 224 2.30 -18.34 2.69
CA TYR A 224 3.70 -18.52 2.28
C TYR A 224 4.41 -19.64 3.05
N GLY A 225 4.02 -19.93 4.28
CA GLY A 225 4.58 -21.04 5.08
C GLY A 225 4.10 -22.42 4.65
N SER A 226 3.02 -22.48 3.82
CA SER A 226 2.47 -23.73 3.28
C SER A 226 2.91 -24.02 1.84
N GLN A 227 3.73 -23.14 1.24
CA GLN A 227 4.34 -23.29 -0.08
C GLN A 227 5.75 -23.88 0.03
#